data_979524d4606f6ce3553252bf7a188b21
#
_entry.id   979524d4606f6ce3553252bf7a188b21
#
_cell.length_a   1.000
_cell.length_b   1.000
_cell.length_c   1.000
_cell.angle_alpha   90.00
_cell.angle_beta   90.00
_cell.angle_gamma   90.00
#
_symmetry.space_group_name_H-M   'P 1'
#
loop_
_entity.id
_entity.type
_entity.pdbx_description
1 polymer ?
#
loop_
_entity_poly.entity_id
_entity_poly.type
_entity_poly.pdbx_seq_one_letter_code
_entity_poly.pdbx_strand_id
1 'polypeptide(L)'
;MAVKELGWQGIFCHILPDSFSLLDALLFNLNDNLIHRQLNNIEKGMILQRLTRFITTEEIVTNFMHILGISSNKQQLALFLGLEDLEERIKISVAMEQLSIRVAGLLRYLEKSDRFAINDLFTALKWSFNQQWEIIQWIKEIASRVGCSMKEIIDSKDIREVLDTTTMNKPQKVKSIVKLLKYRRFPSLSKSEKLFNKSISNLSLPLGVKIIPPPFFEGADYKLEVTFRKGEDLKGKLADLYNIADLNNICDFWKGV
;
A
#
# COMPACT_ATOMS: atom_id res chain seq x y z
N MET A 1 -1.27 36.78 -0.74
CA MET A 1 -2.73 36.63 -0.81
C MET A 1 -3.36 36.73 0.57
N ALA A 2 -3.03 35.88 1.54
CA ALA A 2 -3.62 35.85 2.88
C ALA A 2 -3.69 37.23 3.61
N VAL A 3 -2.63 38.04 3.54
CA VAL A 3 -2.58 39.37 4.17
C VAL A 3 -3.66 40.32 3.62
N LYS A 4 -3.90 40.27 2.30
CA LYS A 4 -4.97 41.06 1.65
C LYS A 4 -6.36 40.55 2.05
N GLU A 5 -6.53 39.25 2.18
CA GLU A 5 -7.80 38.64 2.63
C GLU A 5 -8.11 38.95 4.09
N LEU A 6 -7.07 39.07 4.92
CA LEU A 6 -7.17 39.47 6.33
C LEU A 6 -7.31 41.01 6.54
N GLY A 7 -7.27 41.80 5.45
CA GLY A 7 -7.40 43.27 5.54
C GLY A 7 -6.23 43.96 6.19
N TRP A 8 -5.07 43.34 6.33
CA TRP A 8 -3.90 43.94 6.94
C TRP A 8 -3.28 44.99 6.02
N GLN A 9 -2.98 46.17 6.57
CA GLN A 9 -2.35 47.28 5.86
C GLN A 9 -0.83 47.16 5.73
N GLY A 10 -0.20 46.29 6.52
CA GLY A 10 1.24 46.03 6.48
C GLY A 10 1.60 44.75 7.18
N ILE A 11 2.76 44.20 6.84
CA ILE A 11 3.35 43.03 7.50
C ILE A 11 4.82 43.33 7.83
N PHE A 12 5.31 42.76 8.89
CA PHE A 12 6.74 42.73 9.15
C PHE A 12 7.41 41.81 8.10
N CYS A 13 8.44 42.31 7.43
CA CYS A 13 9.23 41.57 6.49
C CYS A 13 10.72 41.80 6.69
N HIS A 14 11.52 40.81 6.36
CA HIS A 14 12.97 40.93 6.28
C HIS A 14 13.33 41.20 4.82
N ILE A 15 13.97 42.35 4.57
CA ILE A 15 14.45 42.72 3.26
C ILE A 15 15.85 42.15 3.12
N LEU A 16 16.04 41.20 2.19
CA LEU A 16 17.35 40.64 1.92
C LEU A 16 18.19 41.63 1.09
N PRO A 17 19.51 41.69 1.28
CA PRO A 17 20.40 42.55 0.47
C PRO A 17 20.34 42.17 -1.02
N ASP A 18 20.58 43.13 -1.91
CA ASP A 18 20.64 42.92 -3.36
C ASP A 18 21.71 41.90 -3.80
N SER A 19 22.72 41.66 -2.94
CA SER A 19 23.74 40.63 -3.15
C SER A 19 23.28 39.20 -2.99
N PHE A 20 22.06 38.98 -2.43
CA PHE A 20 21.49 37.65 -2.28
C PHE A 20 21.10 37.07 -3.63
N SER A 21 21.69 35.92 -3.99
CA SER A 21 21.30 35.18 -5.18
C SER A 21 19.90 34.56 -4.99
N LEU A 22 19.25 34.18 -6.10
CA LEU A 22 17.99 33.44 -6.05
C LEU A 22 18.14 32.08 -5.33
N LEU A 23 19.29 31.46 -5.41
CA LEU A 23 19.60 30.23 -4.68
C LEU A 23 19.68 30.51 -3.18
N ASP A 24 20.40 31.57 -2.75
CA ASP A 24 20.50 31.95 -1.34
C ASP A 24 19.12 32.26 -0.74
N ALA A 25 18.28 32.96 -1.48
CA ALA A 25 16.91 33.26 -1.07
C ALA A 25 16.06 31.98 -0.93
N LEU A 26 16.22 31.02 -1.84
CA LEU A 26 15.55 29.72 -1.76
C LEU A 26 16.01 28.92 -0.52
N LEU A 27 17.32 28.89 -0.26
CA LEU A 27 17.90 28.17 0.88
C LEU A 27 17.54 28.83 2.21
N PHE A 28 17.51 30.15 2.27
CA PHE A 28 17.06 30.88 3.45
C PHE A 28 15.60 30.56 3.79
N ASN A 29 14.72 30.62 2.79
CA ASN A 29 13.30 30.26 2.95
C ASN A 29 13.12 28.79 3.34
N LEU A 30 13.92 27.87 2.78
CA LEU A 30 13.90 26.47 3.15
C LEU A 30 14.28 26.27 4.62
N ASN A 31 15.36 26.87 5.07
CA ASN A 31 15.82 26.77 6.46
C ASN A 31 14.78 27.32 7.45
N ASP A 32 14.19 28.47 7.16
CA ASP A 32 13.14 29.06 7.98
C ASP A 32 11.92 28.12 8.10
N ASN A 33 11.46 27.55 6.99
CA ASN A 33 10.35 26.60 7.01
C ASN A 33 10.67 25.33 7.81
N LEU A 34 11.87 24.77 7.68
CA LEU A 34 12.27 23.55 8.38
C LEU A 34 12.34 23.70 9.90
N ILE A 35 12.61 24.91 10.40
CA ILE A 35 12.60 25.23 11.84
C ILE A 35 11.17 25.20 12.40
N HIS A 36 10.18 25.63 11.60
CA HIS A 36 8.83 25.85 12.09
C HIS A 36 7.85 24.71 11.82
N ARG A 37 8.10 23.85 10.82
CA ARG A 37 7.19 22.77 10.44
C ARG A 37 7.85 21.64 9.66
N GLN A 38 7.19 20.51 9.63
CA GLN A 38 7.56 19.43 8.71
C GLN A 38 6.95 19.68 7.32
N LEU A 39 7.76 19.46 6.29
CA LEU A 39 7.32 19.53 4.90
C LEU A 39 6.66 18.21 4.49
N ASN A 40 5.53 18.28 3.80
CA ASN A 40 4.93 17.10 3.18
C ASN A 40 5.72 16.67 1.91
N ASN A 41 5.41 15.48 1.38
CA ASN A 41 6.16 14.93 0.25
C ASN A 41 6.05 15.75 -1.04
N ILE A 42 4.93 16.44 -1.26
CA ILE A 42 4.76 17.33 -2.43
C ILE A 42 5.64 18.57 -2.27
N GLU A 43 5.64 19.20 -1.10
CA GLU A 43 6.52 20.35 -0.82
C GLU A 43 8.00 20.01 -0.98
N LYS A 44 8.41 18.82 -0.51
CA LYS A 44 9.78 18.31 -0.72
C LYS A 44 10.10 18.17 -2.21
N GLY A 45 9.18 17.60 -3.00
CA GLY A 45 9.31 17.50 -4.46
C GLY A 45 9.47 18.86 -5.13
N MET A 46 8.63 19.84 -4.77
CA MET A 46 8.70 21.22 -5.28
C MET A 46 10.04 21.91 -4.95
N ILE A 47 10.56 21.71 -3.76
CA ILE A 47 11.87 22.26 -3.36
C ILE A 47 12.97 21.63 -4.19
N LEU A 48 12.99 20.30 -4.32
CA LEU A 48 13.97 19.59 -5.12
C LEU A 48 13.91 20.05 -6.59
N GLN A 49 12.70 20.22 -7.15
CA GLN A 49 12.51 20.75 -8.51
C GLN A 49 13.06 22.18 -8.67
N ARG A 50 12.89 23.03 -7.67
CA ARG A 50 13.47 24.38 -7.72
C ARG A 50 15.00 24.35 -7.66
N LEU A 51 15.58 23.47 -6.82
CA LEU A 51 17.03 23.32 -6.71
C LEU A 51 17.68 22.87 -8.02
N THR A 52 17.01 22.03 -8.84
CA THR A 52 17.55 21.60 -10.13
C THR A 52 17.82 22.73 -11.11
N ARG A 53 17.27 23.93 -10.87
CA ARG A 53 17.52 25.12 -11.70
C ARG A 53 18.85 25.81 -11.39
N PHE A 54 19.46 25.50 -10.25
CA PHE A 54 20.63 26.21 -9.76
C PHE A 54 21.85 25.31 -9.54
N ILE A 55 21.63 24.05 -9.19
CA ILE A 55 22.67 23.11 -8.81
C ILE A 55 22.48 21.77 -9.47
N THR A 56 23.54 20.98 -9.52
CA THR A 56 23.56 19.67 -10.16
C THR A 56 22.78 18.61 -9.37
N THR A 57 22.38 17.55 -10.04
CA THR A 57 21.70 16.39 -9.42
C THR A 57 22.56 15.76 -8.32
N GLU A 58 23.86 15.68 -8.52
CA GLU A 58 24.83 15.15 -7.55
C GLU A 58 24.87 15.98 -6.28
N GLU A 59 24.92 17.30 -6.42
CA GLU A 59 24.90 18.22 -5.28
C GLU A 59 23.57 18.15 -4.52
N ILE A 60 22.44 18.02 -5.22
CA ILE A 60 21.13 17.84 -4.57
C ILE A 60 21.11 16.56 -3.73
N VAL A 61 21.56 15.43 -4.32
CA VAL A 61 21.59 14.14 -3.63
C VAL A 61 22.49 14.19 -2.39
N THR A 62 23.66 14.80 -2.52
CA THR A 62 24.66 14.80 -1.42
C THR A 62 24.29 15.78 -0.31
N ASN A 63 23.84 16.99 -0.66
CA ASN A 63 23.77 18.11 0.27
C ASN A 63 22.35 18.40 0.78
N PHE A 64 21.29 18.03 0.03
CA PHE A 64 19.94 18.51 0.34
C PHE A 64 18.93 17.41 0.70
N MET A 65 19.05 16.21 0.12
CA MET A 65 18.04 15.17 0.36
C MET A 65 17.97 14.74 1.82
N HIS A 66 19.12 14.60 2.50
CA HIS A 66 19.15 14.23 3.92
C HIS A 66 18.50 15.30 4.82
N ILE A 67 18.67 16.59 4.49
CA ILE A 67 18.04 17.72 5.20
C ILE A 67 16.51 17.64 5.11
N LEU A 68 16.00 17.20 3.96
CA LEU A 68 14.57 16.98 3.73
C LEU A 68 14.06 15.64 4.32
N GLY A 69 14.91 14.85 4.97
CA GLY A 69 14.56 13.52 5.49
C GLY A 69 14.27 12.50 4.38
N ILE A 70 14.96 12.62 3.24
CA ILE A 70 14.84 11.72 2.08
C ILE A 70 16.15 10.95 1.94
N SER A 71 16.07 9.65 1.62
CA SER A 71 17.25 8.83 1.35
C SER A 71 18.06 9.40 0.17
N SER A 72 19.36 9.66 0.38
CA SER A 72 20.25 10.33 -0.57
C SER A 72 20.65 9.39 -1.72
N ASN A 73 19.77 9.22 -2.71
CA ASN A 73 20.06 8.46 -3.93
C ASN A 73 19.26 9.01 -5.13
N LYS A 74 19.79 8.77 -6.33
CA LYS A 74 19.19 9.26 -7.59
C LYS A 74 17.78 8.72 -7.86
N GLN A 75 17.48 7.50 -7.40
CA GLN A 75 16.15 6.90 -7.60
C GLN A 75 15.09 7.64 -6.78
N GLN A 76 15.40 7.96 -5.52
CA GLN A 76 14.50 8.75 -4.67
C GLN A 76 14.35 10.17 -5.22
N LEU A 77 15.43 10.82 -5.67
CA LEU A 77 15.34 12.13 -6.30
C LEU A 77 14.39 12.09 -7.51
N ALA A 78 14.57 11.14 -8.42
CA ALA A 78 13.70 11.00 -9.59
C ALA A 78 12.23 10.75 -9.23
N LEU A 79 11.98 10.01 -8.15
CA LEU A 79 10.64 9.76 -7.62
C LEU A 79 9.98 11.08 -7.17
N PHE A 80 10.68 11.88 -6.37
CA PHE A 80 10.15 13.16 -5.87
C PHE A 80 9.97 14.19 -6.99
N LEU A 81 10.93 14.32 -7.91
CA LEU A 81 10.81 15.21 -9.06
C LEU A 81 9.59 14.86 -9.92
N GLY A 82 9.34 13.59 -10.05
CA GLY A 82 8.20 13.12 -10.84
C GLY A 82 6.83 13.34 -10.25
N LEU A 83 6.71 13.76 -8.99
CA LEU A 83 5.41 14.12 -8.43
C LEU A 83 4.79 15.34 -9.09
N GLU A 84 5.61 16.22 -9.67
CA GLU A 84 5.12 17.42 -10.38
C GLU A 84 4.29 17.08 -11.64
N ASP A 85 4.53 15.94 -12.26
CA ASP A 85 3.81 15.50 -13.47
C ASP A 85 2.39 14.97 -13.16
N LEU A 86 2.05 14.82 -11.89
CA LEU A 86 0.75 14.31 -11.47
C LEU A 86 -0.29 15.44 -11.39
N GLU A 87 -1.55 15.06 -11.62
CA GLU A 87 -2.68 15.96 -11.46
C GLU A 87 -2.83 16.43 -10.00
N GLU A 88 -3.30 17.67 -9.84
CA GLU A 88 -3.42 18.34 -8.53
C GLU A 88 -4.20 17.49 -7.50
N ARG A 89 -5.25 16.81 -7.93
CA ARG A 89 -6.03 15.90 -7.09
C ARG A 89 -5.17 14.78 -6.47
N ILE A 90 -4.24 14.22 -7.24
CA ILE A 90 -3.34 13.16 -6.78
C ILE A 90 -2.27 13.74 -5.86
N LYS A 91 -1.73 14.93 -6.18
CA LYS A 91 -0.80 15.65 -5.32
C LYS A 91 -1.40 15.91 -3.94
N ILE A 92 -2.65 16.34 -3.87
CA ILE A 92 -3.37 16.53 -2.61
C ILE A 92 -3.43 15.22 -1.81
N SER A 93 -3.75 14.10 -2.45
CA SER A 93 -3.81 12.79 -1.77
C SER A 93 -2.45 12.35 -1.21
N VAL A 94 -1.35 12.66 -1.92
CA VAL A 94 0.03 12.42 -1.43
C VAL A 94 0.37 13.36 -0.27
N ALA A 95 0.02 14.65 -0.37
CA ALA A 95 0.27 15.64 0.67
C ALA A 95 -0.47 15.31 1.98
N MET A 96 -1.67 14.72 1.87
CA MET A 96 -2.49 14.27 3.00
C MET A 96 -2.13 12.85 3.49
N GLU A 97 -1.07 12.25 3.00
CA GLU A 97 -0.62 10.89 3.34
C GLU A 97 -1.67 9.78 3.08
N GLN A 98 -2.66 10.06 2.24
CA GLN A 98 -3.67 9.07 1.83
C GLN A 98 -3.13 8.16 0.72
N LEU A 99 -2.21 8.67 -0.10
CA LEU A 99 -1.53 7.94 -1.16
C LEU A 99 -0.02 7.92 -0.91
N SER A 100 0.57 6.72 -0.94
CA SER A 100 2.01 6.58 -0.76
C SER A 100 2.78 7.16 -1.96
N ILE A 101 3.93 7.78 -1.68
CA ILE A 101 4.81 8.33 -2.71
C ILE A 101 5.26 7.26 -3.74
N ARG A 102 5.46 6.03 -3.27
CA ARG A 102 5.85 4.90 -4.13
C ARG A 102 4.75 4.57 -5.15
N VAL A 103 3.50 4.57 -4.72
CA VAL A 103 2.35 4.38 -5.62
C VAL A 103 2.19 5.58 -6.53
N ALA A 104 2.28 6.81 -6.01
CA ALA A 104 2.21 8.03 -6.81
C ALA A 104 3.23 8.03 -7.95
N GLY A 105 4.47 7.60 -7.68
CA GLY A 105 5.50 7.46 -8.71
C GLY A 105 5.14 6.47 -9.82
N LEU A 106 4.42 5.39 -9.49
CA LEU A 106 3.93 4.44 -10.49
C LEU A 106 2.78 5.00 -11.32
N LEU A 107 1.90 5.81 -10.71
CA LEU A 107 0.76 6.41 -11.39
C LEU A 107 1.17 7.26 -12.61
N ARG A 108 2.35 7.89 -12.59
CA ARG A 108 2.86 8.69 -13.72
C ARG A 108 2.89 7.94 -15.06
N TYR A 109 3.05 6.63 -15.02
CA TYR A 109 3.17 5.77 -16.20
C TYR A 109 1.84 5.13 -16.62
N LEU A 110 0.73 5.48 -15.97
CA LEU A 110 -0.59 4.96 -16.26
C LEU A 110 -1.45 5.97 -17.01
N GLU A 111 -2.48 5.49 -17.69
CA GLU A 111 -3.50 6.33 -18.29
C GLU A 111 -4.25 7.15 -17.22
N LYS A 112 -4.70 8.35 -17.58
CA LYS A 112 -5.36 9.29 -16.67
C LYS A 112 -6.58 8.67 -15.96
N SER A 113 -7.36 7.88 -16.68
CA SER A 113 -8.52 7.17 -16.13
C SER A 113 -8.13 6.18 -15.03
N ASP A 114 -7.05 5.43 -15.23
CA ASP A 114 -6.53 4.48 -14.26
C ASP A 114 -5.93 5.17 -13.05
N ARG A 115 -5.18 6.27 -13.26
CA ARG A 115 -4.65 7.10 -12.16
C ARG A 115 -5.75 7.57 -11.21
N PHE A 116 -6.84 8.06 -11.76
CA PHE A 116 -7.95 8.57 -10.96
C PHE A 116 -8.69 7.44 -10.23
N ALA A 117 -8.97 6.33 -10.90
CA ALA A 117 -9.63 5.19 -10.27
C ALA A 117 -8.82 4.62 -9.09
N ILE A 118 -7.50 4.53 -9.24
CA ILE A 118 -6.60 4.07 -8.17
C ILE A 118 -6.56 5.09 -7.02
N ASN A 119 -6.43 6.38 -7.34
CA ASN A 119 -6.46 7.43 -6.33
C ASN A 119 -7.76 7.37 -5.52
N ASP A 120 -8.90 7.24 -6.17
CA ASP A 120 -10.21 7.16 -5.52
C ASP A 120 -10.34 5.93 -4.63
N LEU A 121 -9.88 4.77 -5.09
CA LEU A 121 -9.87 3.55 -4.29
C LEU A 121 -9.07 3.73 -2.98
N PHE A 122 -7.88 4.35 -3.07
CA PHE A 122 -7.00 4.49 -1.91
C PHE A 122 -7.43 5.63 -0.97
N THR A 123 -8.08 6.68 -1.47
CA THR A 123 -8.61 7.76 -0.64
C THR A 123 -9.96 7.44 0.01
N ALA A 124 -10.81 6.63 -0.63
CA ALA A 124 -12.10 6.23 -0.08
C ALA A 124 -11.97 5.39 1.21
N LEU A 125 -10.92 4.58 1.30
CA LEU A 125 -10.66 3.65 2.40
C LEU A 125 -9.29 3.92 3.02
N LYS A 126 -9.10 3.49 4.28
CA LYS A 126 -7.80 3.62 4.96
C LYS A 126 -6.94 2.40 4.66
N TRP A 127 -5.97 2.54 3.76
CA TRP A 127 -4.99 1.52 3.40
C TRP A 127 -3.64 1.83 4.03
N SER A 128 -2.90 0.79 4.45
CA SER A 128 -1.47 0.97 4.74
C SER A 128 -0.68 1.13 3.43
N PHE A 129 0.48 1.79 3.48
CA PHE A 129 1.30 2.00 2.28
C PHE A 129 1.78 0.70 1.64
N ASN A 130 2.04 -0.33 2.45
CA ASN A 130 2.39 -1.66 1.94
C ASN A 130 1.22 -2.32 1.22
N GLN A 131 0.00 -2.22 1.78
CA GLN A 131 -1.20 -2.72 1.11
C GLN A 131 -1.46 -1.98 -0.21
N GLN A 132 -1.33 -0.66 -0.25
CA GLN A 132 -1.47 0.11 -1.49
C GLN A 132 -0.54 -0.42 -2.59
N TRP A 133 0.74 -0.65 -2.23
CA TRP A 133 1.72 -1.18 -3.18
C TRP A 133 1.37 -2.59 -3.67
N GLU A 134 0.98 -3.47 -2.78
CA GLU A 134 0.58 -4.83 -3.11
C GLU A 134 -0.65 -4.86 -4.01
N ILE A 135 -1.68 -4.12 -3.64
CA ILE A 135 -2.96 -4.08 -4.35
C ILE A 135 -2.82 -3.49 -5.75
N ILE A 136 -2.03 -2.44 -5.94
CA ILE A 136 -1.82 -1.88 -7.27
C ILE A 136 -1.11 -2.87 -8.20
N GLN A 137 -0.14 -3.65 -7.68
CA GLN A 137 0.50 -4.72 -8.46
C GLN A 137 -0.52 -5.81 -8.86
N TRP A 138 -1.38 -6.22 -7.92
CA TRP A 138 -2.43 -7.22 -8.22
C TRP A 138 -3.41 -6.72 -9.26
N ILE A 139 -3.90 -5.49 -9.14
CA ILE A 139 -4.81 -4.90 -10.12
C ILE A 139 -4.15 -4.85 -11.50
N LYS A 140 -2.88 -4.41 -11.58
CA LYS A 140 -2.11 -4.35 -12.82
C LYS A 140 -1.96 -5.73 -13.48
N GLU A 141 -1.61 -6.76 -12.70
CA GLU A 141 -1.46 -8.12 -13.21
C GLU A 141 -2.80 -8.72 -13.67
N ILE A 142 -3.88 -8.49 -12.91
CA ILE A 142 -5.23 -8.94 -13.28
C ILE A 142 -5.66 -8.26 -14.58
N ALA A 143 -5.52 -6.93 -14.67
CA ALA A 143 -5.87 -6.15 -15.84
C ALA A 143 -5.12 -6.62 -17.10
N SER A 144 -3.80 -6.83 -16.98
CA SER A 144 -2.97 -7.33 -18.06
C SER A 144 -3.40 -8.74 -18.52
N ARG A 145 -3.73 -9.63 -17.58
CA ARG A 145 -4.17 -11.01 -17.91
C ARG A 145 -5.55 -11.06 -18.56
N VAL A 146 -6.46 -10.18 -18.15
CA VAL A 146 -7.83 -10.12 -18.69
C VAL A 146 -7.91 -9.28 -19.97
N GLY A 147 -6.89 -8.44 -20.24
CA GLY A 147 -6.87 -7.54 -21.39
C GLY A 147 -7.77 -6.30 -21.22
N CYS A 148 -7.90 -5.77 -19.99
CA CYS A 148 -8.72 -4.60 -19.69
C CYS A 148 -7.92 -3.53 -18.93
N SER A 149 -8.51 -2.35 -18.71
CA SER A 149 -7.89 -1.28 -17.91
C SER A 149 -7.91 -1.60 -16.41
N MET A 150 -7.02 -0.96 -15.64
CA MET A 150 -7.03 -1.07 -14.17
C MET A 150 -8.33 -0.46 -13.60
N LYS A 151 -8.84 0.60 -14.24
CA LYS A 151 -10.13 1.21 -13.91
C LYS A 151 -11.27 0.21 -14.00
N GLU A 152 -11.34 -0.61 -15.06
CA GLU A 152 -12.39 -1.62 -15.23
C GLU A 152 -12.35 -2.70 -14.15
N ILE A 153 -11.15 -3.07 -13.67
CA ILE A 153 -11.02 -3.96 -12.51
C ILE A 153 -11.59 -3.33 -11.24
N ILE A 154 -11.26 -2.05 -10.98
CA ILE A 154 -11.73 -1.31 -9.80
C ILE A 154 -13.24 -1.07 -9.85
N ASP A 155 -13.77 -0.77 -11.04
CA ASP A 155 -15.19 -0.50 -11.27
C ASP A 155 -16.04 -1.78 -11.41
N SER A 156 -15.43 -2.95 -11.30
CA SER A 156 -16.18 -4.21 -11.38
C SER A 156 -17.27 -4.28 -10.30
N LYS A 157 -18.38 -4.93 -10.65
CA LYS A 157 -19.60 -4.98 -9.83
C LYS A 157 -19.34 -5.41 -8.39
N ASP A 158 -18.57 -6.46 -8.15
CA ASP A 158 -18.27 -6.98 -6.82
C ASP A 158 -17.43 -6.02 -5.98
N ILE A 159 -16.47 -5.28 -6.54
CA ILE A 159 -15.70 -4.26 -5.83
C ILE A 159 -16.59 -3.06 -5.52
N ARG A 160 -17.44 -2.62 -6.47
CA ARG A 160 -18.39 -1.53 -6.26
C ARG A 160 -19.40 -1.87 -5.16
N GLU A 161 -19.97 -3.07 -5.15
CA GLU A 161 -20.87 -3.52 -4.10
C GLU A 161 -20.24 -3.45 -2.71
N VAL A 162 -18.95 -3.80 -2.58
CA VAL A 162 -18.22 -3.66 -1.31
C VAL A 162 -18.02 -2.19 -0.93
N LEU A 163 -17.67 -1.33 -1.90
CA LEU A 163 -17.46 0.10 -1.65
C LEU A 163 -18.75 0.79 -1.21
N ASP A 164 -19.88 0.46 -1.84
CA ASP A 164 -21.18 1.10 -1.61
C ASP A 164 -21.93 0.56 -0.39
N THR A 165 -21.59 -0.63 0.07
CA THR A 165 -22.21 -1.26 1.25
C THR A 165 -22.09 -0.37 2.49
N THR A 166 -23.21 -0.13 3.17
CA THR A 166 -23.27 0.65 4.43
C THR A 166 -23.06 -0.19 5.68
N THR A 167 -23.23 -1.51 5.59
CA THR A 167 -23.12 -2.46 6.72
C THR A 167 -21.68 -2.76 7.13
N MET A 168 -20.68 -2.45 6.28
CA MET A 168 -19.27 -2.70 6.54
C MET A 168 -18.54 -1.40 6.92
N ASN A 169 -17.69 -1.47 7.94
CA ASN A 169 -16.75 -0.38 8.24
C ASN A 169 -15.56 -0.39 7.25
N LYS A 170 -14.76 0.72 7.23
CA LYS A 170 -13.63 0.85 6.30
C LYS A 170 -12.63 -0.32 6.35
N PRO A 171 -12.16 -0.82 7.51
CA PRO A 171 -11.28 -1.98 7.58
C PRO A 171 -11.91 -3.28 7.04
N GLN A 172 -13.21 -3.50 7.24
CA GLN A 172 -13.91 -4.66 6.68
C GLN A 172 -13.98 -4.58 5.16
N LYS A 173 -14.26 -3.39 4.59
CA LYS A 173 -14.25 -3.16 3.14
C LYS A 173 -12.86 -3.46 2.54
N VAL A 174 -11.79 -2.95 3.16
CA VAL A 174 -10.40 -3.24 2.75
C VAL A 174 -10.17 -4.76 2.72
N LYS A 175 -10.51 -5.47 3.80
CA LYS A 175 -10.37 -6.93 3.88
C LYS A 175 -11.13 -7.66 2.77
N SER A 176 -12.34 -7.22 2.47
CA SER A 176 -13.19 -7.82 1.42
C SER A 176 -12.60 -7.58 0.03
N ILE A 177 -12.14 -6.36 -0.27
CA ILE A 177 -11.50 -6.04 -1.56
C ILE A 177 -10.20 -6.83 -1.73
N VAL A 178 -9.35 -6.89 -0.71
CA VAL A 178 -8.12 -7.71 -0.72
C VAL A 178 -8.44 -9.17 -1.04
N LYS A 179 -9.48 -9.74 -0.41
CA LYS A 179 -9.92 -11.13 -0.65
C LYS A 179 -10.40 -11.34 -2.10
N LEU A 180 -11.19 -10.39 -2.64
CA LEU A 180 -11.65 -10.44 -4.03
C LEU A 180 -10.50 -10.39 -5.03
N LEU A 181 -9.56 -9.45 -4.85
CA LEU A 181 -8.40 -9.31 -5.70
C LEU A 181 -7.45 -10.51 -5.59
N LYS A 182 -7.23 -11.03 -4.37
CA LYS A 182 -6.46 -12.27 -4.15
C LYS A 182 -7.06 -13.45 -4.91
N TYR A 183 -8.39 -13.62 -4.82
CA TYR A 183 -9.09 -14.67 -5.55
C TYR A 183 -8.92 -14.53 -7.07
N ARG A 184 -9.04 -13.31 -7.59
CA ARG A 184 -8.86 -13.04 -9.02
C ARG A 184 -7.42 -13.24 -9.49
N ARG A 185 -6.43 -12.84 -8.67
CA ARG A 185 -5.01 -12.98 -9.00
C ARG A 185 -4.55 -14.43 -8.95
N PHE A 186 -4.97 -15.17 -7.92
CA PHE A 186 -4.54 -16.55 -7.63
C PHE A 186 -5.73 -17.51 -7.59
N PRO A 187 -6.41 -17.77 -8.71
CA PRO A 187 -7.64 -18.56 -8.70
C PRO A 187 -7.42 -20.01 -8.23
N SER A 188 -6.33 -20.66 -8.66
CA SER A 188 -5.99 -22.04 -8.24
C SER A 188 -5.70 -22.10 -6.74
N LEU A 189 -4.83 -21.21 -6.23
CA LEU A 189 -4.52 -21.12 -4.81
C LEU A 189 -5.79 -20.89 -3.96
N SER A 190 -6.63 -19.96 -4.40
CA SER A 190 -7.88 -19.65 -3.68
C SER A 190 -8.87 -20.82 -3.70
N LYS A 191 -8.89 -21.60 -4.76
CA LYS A 191 -9.69 -22.84 -4.84
C LYS A 191 -9.15 -23.88 -3.86
N SER A 192 -7.82 -24.09 -3.84
CA SER A 192 -7.18 -25.01 -2.89
C SER A 192 -7.39 -24.60 -1.44
N GLU A 193 -7.21 -23.30 -1.12
CA GLU A 193 -7.51 -22.75 0.23
C GLU A 193 -8.97 -23.02 0.65
N LYS A 194 -9.92 -22.83 -0.26
CA LYS A 194 -11.35 -23.08 0.01
C LYS A 194 -11.64 -24.56 0.30
N LEU A 195 -11.10 -25.45 -0.52
CA LEU A 195 -11.26 -26.90 -0.37
C LEU A 195 -10.63 -27.35 0.94
N PHE A 196 -9.40 -26.95 1.21
CA PHE A 196 -8.71 -27.25 2.45
C PHE A 196 -9.48 -26.79 3.68
N ASN A 197 -9.90 -25.52 3.74
CA ASN A 197 -10.65 -24.98 4.86
C ASN A 197 -12.00 -25.72 5.10
N LYS A 198 -12.68 -26.08 4.02
CA LYS A 198 -13.91 -26.87 4.09
C LYS A 198 -13.66 -28.24 4.72
N SER A 199 -12.60 -28.90 4.33
CA SER A 199 -12.27 -30.23 4.84
C SER A 199 -11.79 -30.18 6.29
N ILE A 200 -10.94 -29.20 6.65
CA ILE A 200 -10.54 -29.01 8.04
C ILE A 200 -11.74 -28.72 8.95
N SER A 201 -12.72 -27.93 8.48
CA SER A 201 -13.93 -27.67 9.29
C SER A 201 -14.75 -28.91 9.55
N ASN A 202 -14.69 -29.90 8.67
CA ASN A 202 -15.40 -31.18 8.84
C ASN A 202 -14.69 -32.16 9.79
N LEU A 203 -13.39 -31.96 10.06
CA LEU A 203 -12.61 -32.89 10.90
C LEU A 203 -12.82 -32.75 12.39
N SER A 204 -13.51 -31.71 12.87
CA SER A 204 -13.74 -31.47 14.31
C SER A 204 -12.46 -31.60 15.15
N LEU A 205 -11.38 -30.93 14.71
CA LEU A 205 -10.09 -30.97 15.40
C LEU A 205 -10.18 -30.52 16.87
N PRO A 206 -9.46 -31.16 17.79
CA PRO A 206 -9.40 -30.75 19.19
C PRO A 206 -8.89 -29.33 19.36
N LEU A 207 -9.31 -28.64 20.43
CA LEU A 207 -8.85 -27.28 20.71
C LEU A 207 -7.32 -27.21 20.86
N GLY A 208 -6.70 -26.30 20.09
CA GLY A 208 -5.24 -26.12 20.07
C GLY A 208 -4.51 -27.05 19.11
N VAL A 209 -5.23 -27.80 18.27
CA VAL A 209 -4.67 -28.59 17.17
C VAL A 209 -4.94 -27.86 15.85
N LYS A 210 -3.94 -27.74 14.99
CA LYS A 210 -4.01 -27.11 13.67
C LYS A 210 -3.28 -27.93 12.64
N ILE A 211 -3.83 -28.05 11.45
CA ILE A 211 -3.15 -28.58 10.29
C ILE A 211 -2.80 -27.39 9.39
N ILE A 212 -1.51 -27.28 9.04
CA ILE A 212 -0.96 -26.20 8.25
C ILE A 212 -0.57 -26.78 6.89
N PRO A 213 -1.13 -26.27 5.79
CA PRO A 213 -0.76 -26.72 4.46
C PRO A 213 0.64 -26.22 4.09
N PRO A 214 1.31 -26.84 3.08
CA PRO A 214 2.54 -26.33 2.55
C PRO A 214 2.34 -24.90 1.97
N PRO A 215 3.41 -24.08 1.93
CA PRO A 215 3.32 -22.75 1.34
C PRO A 215 2.73 -22.81 -0.07
N PHE A 216 1.77 -21.93 -0.36
CA PHE A 216 1.06 -21.85 -1.65
C PHE A 216 0.35 -23.17 -2.10
N PHE A 217 0.24 -24.14 -1.21
CA PHE A 217 -0.18 -25.53 -1.51
C PHE A 217 0.77 -26.24 -2.51
N GLU A 218 2.00 -25.78 -2.61
CA GLU A 218 3.05 -26.39 -3.42
C GLU A 218 3.90 -27.31 -2.54
N GLY A 219 3.68 -28.61 -2.61
CA GLY A 219 4.38 -29.62 -1.82
C GLY A 219 3.44 -30.68 -1.26
N ALA A 220 4.02 -31.80 -0.82
CA ALA A 220 3.26 -32.92 -0.28
C ALA A 220 3.11 -32.89 1.25
N ASP A 221 3.91 -32.06 1.96
CA ASP A 221 4.05 -32.11 3.40
C ASP A 221 3.13 -31.15 4.11
N TYR A 222 2.20 -31.66 4.90
CA TYR A 222 1.40 -30.90 5.85
C TYR A 222 2.06 -30.94 7.23
N LYS A 223 1.94 -29.83 7.98
CA LYS A 223 2.42 -29.75 9.36
C LYS A 223 1.24 -29.85 10.31
N LEU A 224 1.40 -30.68 11.35
CA LEU A 224 0.46 -30.75 12.49
C LEU A 224 1.08 -29.95 13.63
N GLU A 225 0.35 -28.93 14.08
CA GLU A 225 0.72 -28.12 15.25
C GLU A 225 -0.21 -28.44 16.40
N VAL A 226 0.37 -28.88 17.53
CA VAL A 226 -0.38 -29.20 18.75
C VAL A 226 0.10 -28.30 19.88
N THR A 227 -0.78 -27.42 20.35
CA THR A 227 -0.51 -26.56 21.52
C THR A 227 -1.02 -27.25 22.78
N PHE A 228 -0.16 -27.48 23.77
CA PHE A 228 -0.50 -28.14 25.02
C PHE A 228 0.16 -27.47 26.22
N ARG A 229 -0.41 -27.67 27.41
CA ARG A 229 0.10 -27.11 28.68
C ARG A 229 0.87 -28.14 29.53
N LYS A 230 0.44 -29.39 29.52
CA LYS A 230 1.00 -30.51 30.29
C LYS A 230 1.02 -31.76 29.43
N GLY A 231 1.85 -32.77 29.82
CA GLY A 231 1.92 -34.05 29.12
C GLY A 231 0.59 -34.83 29.05
N GLU A 232 -0.27 -34.71 30.05
CA GLU A 232 -1.58 -35.32 30.05
C GLU A 232 -2.52 -34.69 29.00
N ASP A 233 -2.47 -33.35 28.83
CA ASP A 233 -3.21 -32.62 27.80
C ASP A 233 -2.75 -33.06 26.41
N LEU A 234 -1.41 -33.23 26.21
CA LEU A 234 -0.88 -33.76 24.96
C LEU A 234 -1.39 -35.16 24.67
N LYS A 235 -1.35 -36.08 25.67
CA LYS A 235 -1.86 -37.44 25.49
C LYS A 235 -3.34 -37.49 25.11
N GLY A 236 -4.16 -36.66 25.77
CA GLY A 236 -5.57 -36.53 25.43
C GLY A 236 -5.79 -36.09 23.98
N LYS A 237 -5.12 -35.01 23.56
CA LYS A 237 -5.21 -34.50 22.17
C LYS A 237 -4.74 -35.49 21.12
N LEU A 238 -3.70 -36.26 21.42
CA LEU A 238 -3.23 -37.31 20.51
C LEU A 238 -4.23 -38.46 20.41
N ALA A 239 -4.88 -38.85 21.52
CA ALA A 239 -5.95 -39.86 21.52
C ALA A 239 -7.15 -39.38 20.71
N ASP A 240 -7.59 -38.12 20.90
CA ASP A 240 -8.66 -37.51 20.13
C ASP A 240 -8.34 -37.49 18.64
N LEU A 241 -7.11 -37.10 18.26
CA LEU A 241 -6.67 -37.15 16.88
C LEU A 241 -6.67 -38.54 16.27
N TYR A 242 -6.25 -39.54 17.03
CA TYR A 242 -6.25 -40.95 16.59
C TYR A 242 -7.66 -41.45 16.30
N ASN A 243 -8.63 -40.97 17.02
CA ASN A 243 -10.04 -41.35 16.87
C ASN A 243 -10.77 -40.61 15.72
N ILE A 244 -10.12 -39.62 15.07
CA ILE A 244 -10.72 -38.95 13.92
C ILE A 244 -10.62 -39.87 12.69
N ALA A 245 -11.76 -40.50 12.34
CA ALA A 245 -11.85 -41.50 11.27
C ALA A 245 -11.48 -40.99 9.88
N ASP A 246 -11.60 -39.67 9.65
CA ASP A 246 -11.46 -39.04 8.32
C ASP A 246 -10.06 -38.47 8.04
N LEU A 247 -9.04 -38.72 8.88
CA LEU A 247 -7.67 -38.26 8.64
C LEU A 247 -7.10 -38.74 7.28
N ASN A 248 -7.53 -39.89 6.81
CA ASN A 248 -7.11 -40.41 5.50
C ASN A 248 -7.63 -39.56 4.33
N ASN A 249 -8.70 -38.81 4.52
CA ASN A 249 -9.27 -37.94 3.50
C ASN A 249 -8.52 -36.59 3.36
N ILE A 250 -7.62 -36.26 4.28
CA ILE A 250 -6.78 -35.05 4.18
C ILE A 250 -5.78 -35.16 3.04
N CYS A 251 -5.30 -36.35 2.76
CA CYS A 251 -4.27 -36.59 1.74
C CYS A 251 -4.83 -36.58 0.29
N ASP A 252 -6.14 -36.64 0.09
CA ASP A 252 -6.75 -36.72 -1.25
C ASP A 252 -7.05 -35.36 -1.92
N PHE A 253 -6.64 -34.23 -1.30
CA PHE A 253 -6.88 -32.90 -1.86
C PHE A 253 -6.19 -32.65 -3.21
N TRP A 254 -5.15 -33.42 -3.55
CA TRP A 254 -4.37 -33.29 -4.77
C TRP A 254 -4.87 -34.14 -5.94
N LYS A 255 -5.80 -35.06 -5.72
CA LYS A 255 -6.31 -35.91 -6.79
C LYS A 255 -7.38 -35.26 -7.67
N GLY A 256 -7.70 -34.00 -7.45
CA GLY A 256 -8.76 -33.27 -8.14
C GLY A 256 -8.36 -31.92 -8.77
N VAL A 257 -7.06 -31.66 -8.98
CA VAL A 257 -6.58 -30.44 -9.68
C VAL A 257 -5.79 -30.84 -10.91
#